data_88cef8b48633fb19a127f280ad5291b9
#
_entry.id   88cef8b48633fb19a127f280ad5291b9
#
_cell.length_a   1.000
_cell.length_b   1.000
_cell.length_c   1.000
_cell.angle_alpha   90.00
_cell.angle_beta   90.00
_cell.angle_gamma   90.00
#
_symmetry.space_group_name_H-M   'P 1'
#
loop_
_entity.id
_entity.type
_entity.pdbx_description
1 polymer ?
#
loop_
_entity_poly.entity_id
_entity_poly.type
_entity_poly.pdbx_seq_one_letter_code
_entity_poly.pdbx_strand_id
1 'polypeptide(L)'
;VFMHASEAVHGDLGIVQKNDAILLISKSGNTAEIKNLLPFLKNKEVKLIAISSNENSFLVKNCDFFLNSFIEKEACPNNLAPTTSTTAQLVIGDALAICLSELKGFKKNDFAKFHPGGSLGKKLHLKIKDLVAKNLKPQVDLNDEFNNVVDEISRKMLGATAVVNNEIAVGIITDGDLRRFFLKNIDLKSIKASDLMTKFPKKINSEILVWDALKIMNSNKITQLIVEDEKKYIGIVHLHNILNEGIS
;
A
#
# COMPACT_ATOMS: atom_id res chain seq x y z
N VAL A 1 12.02 -4.78 18.31
CA VAL A 1 12.46 -3.49 18.86
C VAL A 1 13.98 -3.45 18.82
N PHE A 2 14.58 -2.29 18.50
CA PHE A 2 16.02 -2.07 18.61
C PHE A 2 16.35 -1.47 19.97
N MET A 3 17.46 -1.92 20.56
CA MET A 3 18.00 -1.44 21.83
C MET A 3 19.52 -1.35 21.72
N HIS A 4 20.09 -0.19 21.99
CA HIS A 4 21.54 -0.04 22.01
C HIS A 4 22.09 -0.61 23.33
N ALA A 5 23.23 -1.34 23.27
CA ALA A 5 23.75 -2.03 24.43
C ALA A 5 24.12 -1.07 25.59
N SER A 6 24.57 0.15 25.27
CA SER A 6 24.84 1.18 26.28
C SER A 6 23.58 1.68 26.98
N GLU A 7 22.48 1.88 26.26
CA GLU A 7 21.22 2.36 26.80
C GLU A 7 20.49 1.27 27.61
N ALA A 8 20.69 0.02 27.19
CA ALA A 8 20.10 -1.13 27.91
C ALA A 8 20.37 -1.13 29.39
N VAL A 9 21.62 -0.86 29.78
CA VAL A 9 22.02 -0.86 31.20
C VAL A 9 21.55 0.39 31.98
N HIS A 10 21.02 1.38 31.28
CA HIS A 10 20.49 2.62 31.86
C HIS A 10 18.96 2.69 31.91
N GLY A 11 18.26 1.57 31.65
CA GLY A 11 16.81 1.49 31.85
C GLY A 11 16.07 0.77 30.77
N ASP A 12 16.58 0.73 29.51
CA ASP A 12 15.89 0.12 28.36
C ASP A 12 15.67 -1.39 28.51
N LEU A 13 16.39 -2.06 29.41
CA LEU A 13 16.11 -3.45 29.81
C LEU A 13 14.68 -3.67 30.34
N GLY A 14 13.96 -2.61 30.69
CA GLY A 14 12.56 -2.66 31.07
C GLY A 14 11.62 -3.13 29.95
N ILE A 15 12.01 -2.95 28.67
CA ILE A 15 11.22 -3.41 27.53
C ILE A 15 11.29 -4.92 27.28
N VAL A 16 12.31 -5.59 27.83
CA VAL A 16 12.55 -7.02 27.65
C VAL A 16 11.59 -7.83 28.51
N GLN A 17 10.79 -8.66 27.89
CA GLN A 17 9.79 -9.52 28.54
C GLN A 17 10.24 -10.98 28.57
N LYS A 18 9.64 -11.75 29.46
CA LYS A 18 9.81 -13.21 29.52
C LYS A 18 9.42 -13.84 28.17
N ASN A 19 10.20 -14.82 27.73
CA ASN A 19 10.06 -15.53 26.44
C ASN A 19 10.44 -14.70 25.19
N ASP A 20 10.98 -13.50 25.34
CA ASP A 20 11.55 -12.78 24.22
C ASP A 20 12.77 -13.51 23.65
N ALA A 21 13.03 -13.30 22.36
CA ALA A 21 14.29 -13.65 21.71
C ALA A 21 15.12 -12.39 21.52
N ILE A 22 16.32 -12.38 22.09
CA ILE A 22 17.26 -11.24 22.01
C ILE A 22 18.38 -11.56 21.03
N LEU A 23 18.46 -10.78 19.96
CA LEU A 23 19.52 -10.88 18.97
C LEU A 23 20.64 -9.89 19.33
N LEU A 24 21.83 -10.42 19.65
CA LEU A 24 23.01 -9.66 20.04
C LEU A 24 24.02 -9.65 18.90
N ILE A 25 24.37 -8.46 18.41
CA ILE A 25 25.26 -8.29 17.26
C ILE A 25 26.57 -7.67 17.72
N SER A 26 27.67 -8.42 17.57
CA SER A 26 29.01 -7.92 17.88
C SER A 26 30.07 -8.68 17.07
N LYS A 27 30.84 -7.98 16.21
CA LYS A 27 31.89 -8.61 15.40
C LYS A 27 32.87 -9.42 16.25
N SER A 28 33.44 -8.81 17.27
CA SER A 28 34.41 -9.48 18.14
C SER A 28 33.76 -10.41 19.16
N GLY A 29 32.48 -10.18 19.48
CA GLY A 29 31.76 -10.85 20.58
C GLY A 29 32.35 -10.60 21.96
N ASN A 30 33.24 -9.61 22.10
CA ASN A 30 33.95 -9.32 23.34
C ASN A 30 33.81 -7.85 23.80
N THR A 31 32.89 -7.09 23.18
CA THR A 31 32.61 -5.70 23.53
C THR A 31 32.20 -5.57 24.99
N ALA A 32 32.73 -4.58 25.68
CA ALA A 32 32.52 -4.39 27.13
C ALA A 32 31.02 -4.23 27.49
N GLU A 33 30.30 -3.45 26.65
CA GLU A 33 28.85 -3.20 26.83
C GLU A 33 28.05 -4.52 26.75
N ILE A 34 28.39 -5.41 25.83
CA ILE A 34 27.74 -6.72 25.69
C ILE A 34 28.08 -7.61 26.91
N LYS A 35 29.36 -7.62 27.34
CA LYS A 35 29.75 -8.39 28.52
C LYS A 35 29.00 -7.95 29.76
N ASN A 36 28.81 -6.65 29.95
CA ASN A 36 28.07 -6.08 31.09
C ASN A 36 26.57 -6.37 31.02
N LEU A 37 25.99 -6.40 29.82
CA LEU A 37 24.56 -6.60 29.60
C LEU A 37 24.11 -8.07 29.79
N LEU A 38 24.94 -9.04 29.34
CA LEU A 38 24.57 -10.45 29.30
C LEU A 38 24.08 -11.06 30.61
N PRO A 39 24.69 -10.79 31.82
CA PRO A 39 24.20 -11.31 33.06
C PRO A 39 22.76 -10.90 33.39
N PHE A 40 22.38 -9.66 33.05
CA PHE A 40 21.02 -9.15 33.28
C PHE A 40 20.01 -9.81 32.37
N LEU A 41 20.39 -10.08 31.08
CA LEU A 41 19.51 -10.76 30.10
C LEU A 41 19.30 -12.23 30.51
N LYS A 42 20.34 -12.92 31.00
CA LYS A 42 20.21 -14.32 31.45
C LYS A 42 19.22 -14.49 32.60
N ASN A 43 19.05 -13.48 33.42
CA ASN A 43 18.11 -13.51 34.55
C ASN A 43 16.65 -13.29 34.12
N LYS A 44 16.37 -12.98 32.81
CA LYS A 44 15.03 -12.62 32.34
C LYS A 44 14.29 -13.76 31.61
N GLU A 45 14.77 -14.99 31.65
CA GLU A 45 14.18 -16.13 30.99
C GLU A 45 13.91 -15.88 29.46
N VAL A 46 14.88 -15.29 28.78
CA VAL A 46 14.87 -14.98 27.35
C VAL A 46 15.78 -15.92 26.58
N LYS A 47 15.54 -16.05 25.26
CA LYS A 47 16.48 -16.76 24.37
C LYS A 47 17.49 -15.78 23.80
N LEU A 48 18.78 -16.14 23.90
CA LEU A 48 19.87 -15.30 23.44
C LEU A 48 20.46 -15.85 22.14
N ILE A 49 20.53 -15.02 21.11
CA ILE A 49 21.05 -15.34 19.79
C ILE A 49 22.22 -14.41 19.50
N ALA A 50 23.40 -14.96 19.21
CA ALA A 50 24.59 -14.19 18.85
C ALA A 50 24.78 -14.11 17.34
N ILE A 51 25.04 -12.92 16.80
CA ILE A 51 25.68 -12.73 15.49
C ILE A 51 27.10 -12.22 15.76
N SER A 52 28.11 -13.01 15.43
CA SER A 52 29.52 -12.67 15.69
C SER A 52 30.45 -13.29 14.65
N SER A 53 31.61 -12.69 14.45
CA SER A 53 32.69 -13.26 13.61
C SER A 53 33.62 -14.17 14.40
N ASN A 54 33.47 -14.27 15.71
CA ASN A 54 34.37 -15.06 16.57
C ASN A 54 33.57 -16.06 17.40
N GLU A 55 33.57 -17.32 16.99
CA GLU A 55 32.90 -18.44 17.65
C GLU A 55 33.38 -18.69 19.10
N ASN A 56 34.62 -18.34 19.40
CA ASN A 56 35.24 -18.51 20.71
C ASN A 56 35.02 -17.32 21.66
N SER A 57 34.25 -16.32 21.21
CA SER A 57 34.00 -15.09 21.98
C SER A 57 33.17 -15.33 23.25
N PHE A 58 33.26 -14.36 24.17
CA PHE A 58 32.43 -14.36 25.38
C PHE A 58 30.94 -14.36 25.05
N LEU A 59 30.53 -13.58 24.06
CA LEU A 59 29.12 -13.52 23.61
C LEU A 59 28.63 -14.90 23.18
N VAL A 60 29.31 -15.56 22.25
CA VAL A 60 28.90 -16.85 21.68
C VAL A 60 28.82 -17.94 22.77
N LYS A 61 29.80 -18.00 23.66
CA LYS A 61 29.81 -18.97 24.79
C LYS A 61 28.66 -18.77 25.78
N ASN A 62 28.00 -17.63 25.75
CA ASN A 62 26.95 -17.26 26.67
C ASN A 62 25.55 -17.13 26.04
N CYS A 63 25.40 -17.45 24.75
CA CYS A 63 24.13 -17.44 24.03
C CYS A 63 23.61 -18.87 23.75
N ASP A 64 22.30 -18.99 23.55
CA ASP A 64 21.64 -20.24 23.19
C ASP A 64 21.89 -20.63 21.73
N PHE A 65 22.01 -19.62 20.85
CA PHE A 65 22.19 -19.81 19.40
C PHE A 65 23.29 -18.89 18.87
N PHE A 66 23.97 -19.35 17.82
CA PHE A 66 25.05 -18.61 17.17
C PHE A 66 24.85 -18.59 15.65
N LEU A 67 24.94 -17.40 15.07
CA LEU A 67 24.98 -17.15 13.63
C LEU A 67 26.35 -16.58 13.30
N ASN A 68 27.13 -17.33 12.53
CA ASN A 68 28.50 -16.95 12.20
C ASN A 68 28.53 -15.89 11.10
N SER A 69 29.08 -14.71 11.40
CA SER A 69 29.32 -13.60 10.47
C SER A 69 30.83 -13.43 10.17
N PHE A 70 31.59 -14.53 10.17
CA PHE A 70 33.01 -14.49 9.93
C PHE A 70 33.34 -13.85 8.57
N ILE A 71 34.39 -13.03 8.57
CA ILE A 71 35.01 -12.44 7.39
C ILE A 71 36.51 -12.53 7.53
N GLU A 72 37.24 -12.73 6.43
CA GLU A 72 38.69 -12.76 6.45
C GLU A 72 39.30 -11.38 6.72
N LYS A 73 38.77 -10.34 6.07
CA LYS A 73 39.25 -8.95 6.20
C LYS A 73 38.15 -7.93 5.92
N GLU A 74 38.33 -6.73 6.46
CA GLU A 74 37.54 -5.59 6.08
C GLU A 74 37.90 -5.05 4.69
N ALA A 75 36.93 -4.45 3.98
CA ALA A 75 37.19 -3.78 2.71
C ALA A 75 37.99 -2.47 2.88
N CYS A 76 38.01 -1.94 4.09
CA CYS A 76 38.85 -0.80 4.45
C CYS A 76 40.36 -1.12 4.17
N PRO A 77 41.11 -0.24 3.46
CA PRO A 77 42.52 -0.48 3.11
C PRO A 77 43.40 -0.85 4.30
N ASN A 78 43.09 -0.31 5.49
CA ASN A 78 43.84 -0.55 6.71
C ASN A 78 43.27 -1.72 7.55
N ASN A 79 42.23 -2.40 7.05
CA ASN A 79 41.51 -3.46 7.79
C ASN A 79 41.00 -3.04 9.17
N LEU A 80 40.64 -1.75 9.35
CA LEU A 80 40.24 -1.17 10.63
C LEU A 80 38.75 -0.81 10.67
N ALA A 81 38.29 -0.07 9.67
CA ALA A 81 36.89 0.40 9.67
C ALA A 81 35.92 -0.74 9.35
N PRO A 82 34.84 -0.91 10.14
CA PRO A 82 33.82 -1.91 9.88
C PRO A 82 33.17 -1.65 8.50
N THR A 83 33.26 -2.62 7.60
CA THR A 83 32.74 -2.57 6.22
C THR A 83 32.19 -3.93 5.81
N THR A 84 33.05 -4.89 5.47
CA THR A 84 32.66 -6.26 5.13
C THR A 84 31.90 -6.93 6.29
N SER A 85 32.35 -6.71 7.53
CA SER A 85 31.72 -7.28 8.71
C SER A 85 30.31 -6.77 8.91
N THR A 86 30.07 -5.47 8.74
CA THR A 86 28.72 -4.89 8.88
C THR A 86 27.80 -5.36 7.76
N THR A 87 28.30 -5.49 6.54
CA THR A 87 27.56 -6.05 5.41
C THR A 87 27.18 -7.51 5.66
N ALA A 88 28.11 -8.34 6.16
CA ALA A 88 27.83 -9.73 6.50
C ALA A 88 26.75 -9.86 7.58
N GLN A 89 26.82 -9.02 8.62
CA GLN A 89 25.79 -8.97 9.68
C GLN A 89 24.43 -8.55 9.14
N LEU A 90 24.36 -7.57 8.24
CA LEU A 90 23.14 -7.14 7.57
C LEU A 90 22.51 -8.29 6.77
N VAL A 91 23.29 -8.96 5.93
CA VAL A 91 22.83 -10.10 5.10
C VAL A 91 22.27 -11.24 5.98
N ILE A 92 22.94 -11.56 7.10
CA ILE A 92 22.46 -12.57 8.04
C ILE A 92 21.13 -12.13 8.67
N GLY A 93 21.02 -10.84 9.04
CA GLY A 93 19.79 -10.28 9.60
C GLY A 93 18.63 -10.37 8.60
N ASP A 94 18.86 -10.01 7.35
CA ASP A 94 17.87 -10.10 6.27
C ASP A 94 17.45 -11.55 6.01
N ALA A 95 18.43 -12.48 5.93
CA ALA A 95 18.14 -13.90 5.77
C ALA A 95 17.26 -14.44 6.89
N LEU A 96 17.57 -14.09 8.15
CA LEU A 96 16.77 -14.46 9.30
C LEU A 96 15.33 -13.89 9.22
N ALA A 97 15.19 -12.63 8.84
CA ALA A 97 13.89 -11.99 8.67
C ALA A 97 13.04 -12.66 7.58
N ILE A 98 13.64 -13.02 6.44
CA ILE A 98 12.96 -13.73 5.35
C ILE A 98 12.53 -15.13 5.80
N CYS A 99 13.42 -15.91 6.43
CA CYS A 99 13.08 -17.23 6.97
C CYS A 99 11.93 -17.15 7.98
N LEU A 100 11.94 -16.17 8.88
CA LEU A 100 10.86 -15.95 9.84
C LEU A 100 9.54 -15.56 9.17
N SER A 101 9.60 -14.75 8.11
CA SER A 101 8.43 -14.36 7.34
C SER A 101 7.79 -15.57 6.65
N GLU A 102 8.60 -16.45 6.09
CA GLU A 102 8.15 -17.70 5.46
C GLU A 102 7.53 -18.66 6.49
N LEU A 103 8.22 -18.90 7.60
CA LEU A 103 7.74 -19.75 8.69
C LEU A 103 6.41 -19.28 9.29
N LYS A 104 6.21 -17.97 9.37
CA LYS A 104 4.96 -17.34 9.83
C LYS A 104 3.88 -17.28 8.76
N GLY A 105 4.16 -17.71 7.54
CA GLY A 105 3.23 -17.59 6.41
C GLY A 105 2.84 -16.15 6.08
N PHE A 106 3.75 -15.18 6.29
CA PHE A 106 3.51 -13.76 6.08
C PHE A 106 3.26 -13.46 4.59
N LYS A 107 2.09 -12.91 4.29
CA LYS A 107 1.61 -12.67 2.92
C LYS A 107 1.50 -11.18 2.61
N LYS A 108 1.26 -10.87 1.33
CA LYS A 108 1.04 -9.49 0.85
C LYS A 108 -0.06 -8.76 1.64
N ASN A 109 -1.13 -9.46 2.03
CA ASN A 109 -2.21 -8.88 2.83
C ASN A 109 -1.75 -8.50 4.25
N ASP A 110 -0.83 -9.25 4.83
CA ASP A 110 -0.28 -8.94 6.15
C ASP A 110 0.66 -7.74 6.06
N PHE A 111 1.49 -7.67 5.01
CA PHE A 111 2.31 -6.50 4.74
C PHE A 111 1.47 -5.23 4.59
N ALA A 112 0.37 -5.29 3.86
CA ALA A 112 -0.51 -4.15 3.63
C ALA A 112 -1.15 -3.60 4.92
N LYS A 113 -1.43 -4.45 5.92
CA LYS A 113 -1.92 -4.02 7.24
C LYS A 113 -0.93 -3.10 7.97
N PHE A 114 0.37 -3.33 7.78
CA PHE A 114 1.43 -2.53 8.40
C PHE A 114 1.89 -1.35 7.54
N HIS A 115 1.56 -1.37 6.22
CA HIS A 115 1.92 -0.31 5.27
C HIS A 115 0.69 0.20 4.49
N PRO A 116 -0.37 0.68 5.17
CA PRO A 116 -1.64 1.04 4.50
C PRO A 116 -1.48 2.22 3.54
N GLY A 117 -0.55 3.13 3.79
CA GLY A 117 -0.29 4.30 2.95
C GLY A 117 0.55 4.04 1.69
N GLY A 118 1.22 2.91 1.60
CA GLY A 118 2.01 2.54 0.42
C GLY A 118 1.16 2.08 -0.76
N SER A 119 1.72 2.09 -1.98
CA SER A 119 1.00 1.67 -3.20
C SER A 119 0.40 0.26 -3.09
N LEU A 120 1.12 -0.68 -2.47
CA LEU A 120 0.61 -2.04 -2.23
C LEU A 120 -0.54 -2.04 -1.22
N GLY A 121 -0.44 -1.25 -0.14
CA GLY A 121 -1.51 -1.12 0.85
C GLY A 121 -2.78 -0.55 0.24
N LYS A 122 -2.67 0.54 -0.52
CA LYS A 122 -3.79 1.14 -1.25
C LYS A 122 -4.44 0.18 -2.24
N LYS A 123 -3.66 -0.59 -3.02
CA LYS A 123 -4.19 -1.60 -3.95
C LYS A 123 -5.05 -2.68 -3.26
N LEU A 124 -4.77 -2.98 -2.00
CA LEU A 124 -5.44 -4.06 -1.26
C LEU A 124 -6.58 -3.58 -0.35
N HIS A 125 -6.69 -2.28 -0.06
CA HIS A 125 -7.66 -1.78 0.91
C HIS A 125 -8.51 -0.62 0.41
N LEU A 126 -8.01 0.21 -0.54
CA LEU A 126 -8.74 1.38 -1.01
C LEU A 126 -9.94 0.96 -1.87
N LYS A 127 -11.12 1.43 -1.51
CA LYS A 127 -12.38 1.12 -2.19
C LYS A 127 -12.86 2.28 -3.04
N ILE A 128 -13.68 2.00 -4.01
CA ILE A 128 -14.25 3.00 -4.91
C ILE A 128 -15.07 4.04 -4.17
N LYS A 129 -15.81 3.68 -3.13
CA LYS A 129 -16.55 4.64 -2.29
C LYS A 129 -15.67 5.76 -1.73
N ASP A 130 -14.41 5.46 -1.38
CA ASP A 130 -13.47 6.42 -0.80
C ASP A 130 -13.04 7.50 -1.81
N LEU A 131 -13.08 7.18 -3.12
CA LEU A 131 -12.81 8.11 -4.21
C LEU A 131 -14.04 8.90 -4.60
N VAL A 132 -15.18 8.23 -4.76
CA VAL A 132 -16.43 8.86 -5.21
C VAL A 132 -16.94 9.86 -4.18
N ALA A 133 -16.74 9.63 -2.89
CA ALA A 133 -17.09 10.58 -1.84
C ALA A 133 -16.39 11.95 -1.97
N LYS A 134 -15.25 11.99 -2.66
CA LYS A 134 -14.47 13.22 -2.93
C LYS A 134 -14.93 13.92 -4.22
N ASN A 135 -15.69 13.25 -5.07
CA ASN A 135 -16.13 13.76 -6.37
C ASN A 135 -17.47 14.49 -6.26
N LEU A 136 -17.66 15.43 -7.16
CA LEU A 136 -18.99 15.95 -7.43
C LEU A 136 -19.80 14.85 -8.14
N LYS A 137 -21.09 14.71 -7.78
CA LYS A 137 -21.98 13.70 -8.35
C LYS A 137 -22.65 14.24 -9.63
N PRO A 138 -22.11 13.98 -10.85
CA PRO A 138 -22.70 14.47 -12.09
C PRO A 138 -23.92 13.65 -12.47
N GLN A 139 -25.08 14.30 -12.64
CA GLN A 139 -26.30 13.64 -13.06
C GLN A 139 -27.23 14.57 -13.81
N VAL A 140 -27.94 14.02 -14.77
CA VAL A 140 -29.04 14.65 -15.50
C VAL A 140 -30.22 13.69 -15.61
N ASP A 141 -31.42 14.23 -15.81
CA ASP A 141 -32.60 13.44 -16.07
C ASP A 141 -32.75 13.08 -17.55
N LEU A 142 -33.54 12.03 -17.86
CA LEU A 142 -33.81 11.58 -19.25
C LEU A 142 -34.27 12.70 -20.18
N ASN A 143 -35.04 13.66 -19.67
CA ASN A 143 -35.64 14.74 -20.42
C ASN A 143 -34.86 16.05 -20.39
N ASP A 144 -33.70 16.08 -19.72
CA ASP A 144 -32.86 17.27 -19.70
C ASP A 144 -32.39 17.66 -21.11
N GLU A 145 -32.40 18.95 -21.37
CA GLU A 145 -31.99 19.52 -22.66
C GLU A 145 -30.46 19.46 -22.84
N PHE A 146 -30.03 19.51 -24.09
CA PHE A 146 -28.62 19.46 -24.47
C PHE A 146 -27.73 20.42 -23.67
N ASN A 147 -28.17 21.66 -23.49
CA ASN A 147 -27.40 22.69 -22.78
C ASN A 147 -27.20 22.33 -21.29
N ASN A 148 -28.20 21.74 -20.64
CA ASN A 148 -28.11 21.28 -19.25
C ASN A 148 -27.08 20.15 -19.13
N VAL A 149 -27.03 19.23 -20.09
CA VAL A 149 -26.05 18.13 -20.14
C VAL A 149 -24.62 18.67 -20.26
N VAL A 150 -24.41 19.62 -21.18
CA VAL A 150 -23.09 20.26 -21.39
C VAL A 150 -22.65 21.01 -20.12
N ASP A 151 -23.54 21.78 -19.53
CA ASP A 151 -23.26 22.55 -18.32
C ASP A 151 -22.91 21.61 -17.14
N GLU A 152 -23.66 20.53 -16.95
CA GLU A 152 -23.41 19.54 -15.89
C GLU A 152 -22.03 18.89 -16.05
N ILE A 153 -21.66 18.43 -17.26
CA ILE A 153 -20.34 17.84 -17.53
C ILE A 153 -19.24 18.86 -17.26
N SER A 154 -19.41 20.10 -17.73
CA SER A 154 -18.42 21.16 -17.57
C SER A 154 -18.20 21.54 -16.10
N ARG A 155 -19.27 21.69 -15.34
CA ARG A 155 -19.17 22.05 -13.91
C ARG A 155 -18.59 20.95 -13.04
N LYS A 156 -18.88 19.69 -13.35
CA LYS A 156 -18.44 18.55 -12.53
C LYS A 156 -17.04 18.04 -12.89
N MET A 157 -16.47 18.46 -14.02
CA MET A 157 -15.08 18.21 -14.44
C MET A 157 -14.64 16.73 -14.48
N LEU A 158 -15.57 15.80 -14.67
CA LEU A 158 -15.27 14.36 -14.80
C LEU A 158 -15.37 13.87 -16.26
N GLY A 159 -15.59 14.77 -17.23
CA GLY A 159 -15.70 14.45 -18.65
C GLY A 159 -16.89 13.55 -19.00
N ALA A 160 -17.83 13.39 -18.05
CA ALA A 160 -19.05 12.60 -18.24
C ALA A 160 -20.12 12.96 -17.22
N THR A 161 -21.39 12.65 -17.56
CA THR A 161 -22.52 12.70 -16.62
C THR A 161 -23.35 11.41 -16.72
N ALA A 162 -23.95 10.99 -15.63
CA ALA A 162 -24.92 9.91 -15.62
C ALA A 162 -26.29 10.42 -16.01
N VAL A 163 -27.01 9.65 -16.82
CA VAL A 163 -28.45 9.85 -17.01
C VAL A 163 -29.18 8.99 -16.00
N VAL A 164 -29.93 9.64 -15.10
CA VAL A 164 -30.54 8.99 -13.94
C VAL A 164 -32.08 9.01 -14.07
N ASN A 165 -32.70 7.89 -13.74
CA ASN A 165 -34.15 7.77 -13.61
C ASN A 165 -34.48 7.04 -12.29
N ASN A 166 -35.24 7.68 -11.41
CA ASN A 166 -35.60 7.12 -10.09
C ASN A 166 -34.38 6.60 -9.32
N GLU A 167 -33.34 7.44 -9.17
CA GLU A 167 -32.07 7.13 -8.49
C GLU A 167 -31.20 6.06 -9.20
N ILE A 168 -31.63 5.51 -10.33
CA ILE A 168 -30.90 4.47 -11.08
C ILE A 168 -30.23 5.11 -12.29
N ALA A 169 -28.94 4.88 -12.48
CA ALA A 169 -28.25 5.29 -13.70
C ALA A 169 -28.66 4.39 -14.88
N VAL A 170 -29.36 4.96 -15.85
CA VAL A 170 -29.86 4.27 -17.06
C VAL A 170 -28.95 4.49 -18.27
N GLY A 171 -28.12 5.52 -18.22
CA GLY A 171 -27.17 5.87 -19.30
C GLY A 171 -25.97 6.67 -18.78
N ILE A 172 -25.01 6.87 -19.65
CA ILE A 172 -23.87 7.78 -19.48
C ILE A 172 -23.72 8.62 -20.73
N ILE A 173 -23.37 9.90 -20.54
CA ILE A 173 -23.00 10.82 -21.62
C ILE A 173 -21.59 11.31 -21.34
N THR A 174 -20.68 11.13 -22.29
CA THR A 174 -19.27 11.56 -22.21
C THR A 174 -19.01 12.71 -23.19
N ASP A 175 -17.88 13.42 -23.01
CA ASP A 175 -17.40 14.42 -23.99
C ASP A 175 -17.28 13.85 -25.40
N GLY A 176 -16.93 12.56 -25.50
CA GLY A 176 -16.88 11.87 -26.79
C GLY A 176 -18.25 11.72 -27.45
N ASP A 177 -19.30 11.50 -26.66
CA ASP A 177 -20.68 11.41 -27.16
C ASP A 177 -21.15 12.78 -27.66
N LEU A 178 -20.90 13.84 -26.91
CA LEU A 178 -21.21 15.21 -27.32
C LEU A 178 -20.54 15.57 -28.65
N ARG A 179 -19.23 15.30 -28.78
CA ARG A 179 -18.47 15.56 -30.01
C ARG A 179 -19.04 14.79 -31.21
N ARG A 180 -19.39 13.52 -31.06
CA ARG A 180 -20.01 12.70 -32.13
C ARG A 180 -21.36 13.24 -32.51
N PHE A 181 -22.11 13.80 -31.57
CA PHE A 181 -23.43 14.35 -31.85
C PHE A 181 -23.34 15.68 -32.60
N PHE A 182 -22.40 16.56 -32.23
CA PHE A 182 -22.15 17.82 -32.97
C PHE A 182 -21.85 17.61 -34.46
N LEU A 183 -21.19 16.52 -34.82
CA LEU A 183 -20.86 16.19 -36.22
C LEU A 183 -22.08 15.82 -37.07
N LYS A 184 -23.24 15.56 -36.45
CA LYS A 184 -24.46 15.13 -37.19
C LYS A 184 -25.30 16.28 -37.73
N ASN A 185 -24.93 17.56 -37.49
CA ASN A 185 -25.66 18.75 -37.95
C ASN A 185 -27.18 18.73 -37.62
N ILE A 186 -27.54 18.27 -36.42
CA ILE A 186 -28.91 18.18 -35.94
C ILE A 186 -29.23 19.45 -35.10
N ASP A 187 -30.49 19.87 -35.11
CA ASP A 187 -30.96 20.96 -34.25
C ASP A 187 -30.83 20.55 -32.76
N LEU A 188 -29.89 21.14 -32.05
CA LEU A 188 -29.58 20.83 -30.66
C LEU A 188 -30.70 21.19 -29.67
N LYS A 189 -31.60 22.11 -30.07
CA LYS A 189 -32.70 22.55 -29.19
C LYS A 189 -33.74 21.48 -28.90
N SER A 190 -33.87 20.50 -29.81
CA SER A 190 -34.84 19.42 -29.67
C SER A 190 -34.27 18.17 -28.96
N ILE A 191 -32.96 18.16 -28.66
CA ILE A 191 -32.21 17.00 -28.20
C ILE A 191 -32.29 16.88 -26.68
N LYS A 192 -32.62 15.70 -26.19
CA LYS A 192 -32.67 15.33 -24.77
C LYS A 192 -31.52 14.43 -24.38
N ALA A 193 -31.24 14.35 -23.08
CA ALA A 193 -30.23 13.46 -22.51
C ALA A 193 -30.44 12.00 -22.93
N SER A 194 -31.70 11.55 -23.05
CA SER A 194 -32.06 10.21 -23.55
C SER A 194 -31.59 9.91 -24.96
N ASP A 195 -31.45 10.95 -25.83
CA ASP A 195 -31.02 10.81 -27.21
C ASP A 195 -29.48 10.76 -27.35
N LEU A 196 -28.78 11.36 -26.36
CA LEU A 196 -27.33 11.46 -26.31
C LEU A 196 -26.67 10.27 -25.64
N MET A 197 -27.35 9.65 -24.67
CA MET A 197 -26.75 8.69 -23.78
C MET A 197 -26.34 7.38 -24.45
N THR A 198 -25.21 6.84 -24.02
CA THR A 198 -24.91 5.43 -24.17
C THR A 198 -25.71 4.65 -23.13
N LYS A 199 -26.64 3.80 -23.61
CA LYS A 199 -27.49 2.95 -22.76
C LYS A 199 -26.67 1.81 -22.17
N PHE A 200 -27.10 1.31 -21.00
CA PHE A 200 -26.43 0.20 -20.30
C PHE A 200 -24.94 0.47 -20.00
N PRO A 201 -24.63 1.58 -19.32
CA PRO A 201 -23.26 1.92 -19.01
C PRO A 201 -22.60 0.85 -18.12
N LYS A 202 -21.27 0.76 -18.18
CA LYS A 202 -20.52 -0.08 -17.25
C LYS A 202 -20.68 0.47 -15.83
N LYS A 203 -21.17 -0.37 -14.94
CA LYS A 203 -21.46 -0.05 -13.55
C LYS A 203 -20.62 -0.91 -12.62
N ILE A 204 -20.23 -0.36 -11.50
CA ILE A 204 -19.49 -1.07 -10.46
C ILE A 204 -20.10 -0.76 -9.09
N ASN A 205 -19.97 -1.71 -8.17
CA ASN A 205 -20.36 -1.49 -6.78
C ASN A 205 -19.33 -0.62 -6.05
N SER A 206 -19.77 0.22 -5.13
CA SER A 206 -18.95 1.12 -4.34
C SER A 206 -17.91 0.39 -3.45
N GLU A 207 -18.19 -0.83 -3.06
CA GLU A 207 -17.34 -1.63 -2.15
C GLU A 207 -16.17 -2.35 -2.86
N ILE A 208 -16.11 -2.35 -4.20
CA ILE A 208 -14.98 -2.98 -4.90
C ILE A 208 -13.69 -2.20 -4.67
N LEU A 209 -12.57 -2.91 -4.79
CA LEU A 209 -11.25 -2.29 -4.70
C LEU A 209 -10.98 -1.38 -5.90
N VAL A 210 -10.31 -0.26 -5.65
CA VAL A 210 -9.88 0.68 -6.71
C VAL A 210 -9.02 -0.02 -7.77
N TRP A 211 -8.19 -0.98 -7.36
CA TRP A 211 -7.39 -1.79 -8.27
C TRP A 211 -8.24 -2.63 -9.25
N ASP A 212 -9.37 -3.18 -8.81
CA ASP A 212 -10.24 -3.96 -9.67
C ASP A 212 -11.03 -3.06 -10.62
N ALA A 213 -11.43 -1.87 -10.19
CA ALA A 213 -12.02 -0.87 -11.06
C ALA A 213 -11.04 -0.43 -12.17
N LEU A 214 -9.76 -0.24 -11.86
CA LEU A 214 -8.72 0.05 -12.85
C LEU A 214 -8.60 -1.06 -13.91
N LYS A 215 -8.64 -2.33 -13.50
CA LYS A 215 -8.64 -3.46 -14.45
C LYS A 215 -9.87 -3.42 -15.37
N ILE A 216 -11.06 -3.10 -14.83
CA ILE A 216 -12.29 -2.97 -15.61
C ILE A 216 -12.16 -1.83 -16.63
N MET A 217 -11.61 -0.67 -16.23
CA MET A 217 -11.37 0.45 -17.15
C MET A 217 -10.43 0.05 -18.27
N ASN A 218 -9.28 -0.56 -17.96
CA ASN A 218 -8.28 -0.96 -18.93
C ASN A 218 -8.81 -2.03 -19.92
N SER A 219 -9.49 -3.05 -19.42
CA SER A 219 -10.05 -4.13 -20.27
C SER A 219 -11.15 -3.67 -21.20
N ASN A 220 -11.91 -2.64 -20.81
CA ASN A 220 -12.98 -2.05 -21.63
C ASN A 220 -12.53 -0.80 -22.41
N LYS A 221 -11.27 -0.34 -22.22
CA LYS A 221 -10.72 0.89 -22.84
C LYS A 221 -11.58 2.13 -22.55
N ILE A 222 -12.02 2.27 -21.28
CA ILE A 222 -12.84 3.39 -20.80
C ILE A 222 -12.16 4.10 -19.64
N THR A 223 -12.46 5.37 -19.46
CA THR A 223 -11.86 6.21 -18.42
C THR A 223 -12.84 6.60 -17.31
N GLN A 224 -14.11 6.28 -17.46
CA GLN A 224 -15.16 6.54 -16.46
C GLN A 224 -15.96 5.27 -16.18
N LEU A 225 -16.38 5.11 -14.92
CA LEU A 225 -17.30 4.07 -14.50
C LEU A 225 -18.41 4.67 -13.64
N ILE A 226 -19.64 4.25 -13.89
CA ILE A 226 -20.79 4.53 -13.02
C ILE A 226 -20.60 3.74 -11.73
N VAL A 227 -20.81 4.39 -10.60
CA VAL A 227 -20.74 3.76 -9.29
C VAL A 227 -22.12 3.68 -8.67
N GLU A 228 -22.48 2.49 -8.22
CA GLU A 228 -23.75 2.20 -7.56
C GLU A 228 -23.54 1.64 -6.15
N ASP A 229 -24.47 1.94 -5.28
CA ASP A 229 -24.64 1.28 -3.98
C ASP A 229 -26.09 0.84 -3.85
N GLU A 230 -26.36 -0.42 -3.50
CA GLU A 230 -27.71 -1.00 -3.46
C GLU A 230 -28.55 -0.69 -4.72
N LYS A 231 -27.93 -0.73 -5.91
CA LYS A 231 -28.50 -0.36 -7.23
C LYS A 231 -28.80 1.14 -7.40
N LYS A 232 -28.56 1.98 -6.41
CA LYS A 232 -28.70 3.43 -6.52
C LYS A 232 -27.43 4.06 -7.04
N TYR A 233 -27.57 5.01 -7.93
CA TYR A 233 -26.45 5.80 -8.44
C TYR A 233 -25.86 6.68 -7.34
N ILE A 234 -24.56 6.58 -7.09
CA ILE A 234 -23.86 7.40 -6.10
C ILE A 234 -22.79 8.32 -6.71
N GLY A 235 -22.36 8.09 -7.95
CA GLY A 235 -21.41 8.96 -8.61
C GLY A 235 -20.66 8.30 -9.76
N ILE A 236 -19.68 9.03 -10.28
CA ILE A 236 -18.74 8.56 -11.31
C ILE A 236 -17.32 8.57 -10.75
N VAL A 237 -16.56 7.51 -11.02
CA VAL A 237 -15.12 7.48 -10.81
C VAL A 237 -14.42 7.63 -12.15
N HIS A 238 -13.43 8.54 -12.21
CA HIS A 238 -12.59 8.78 -13.37
C HIS A 238 -11.21 8.15 -13.18
N LEU A 239 -10.57 7.70 -14.27
CA LEU A 239 -9.23 7.10 -14.24
C LEU A 239 -8.21 7.97 -13.49
N HIS A 240 -8.25 9.29 -13.66
CA HIS A 240 -7.36 10.20 -12.93
C HIS A 240 -7.56 10.16 -11.40
N ASN A 241 -8.76 9.89 -10.91
CA ASN A 241 -8.96 9.71 -9.47
C ASN A 241 -8.13 8.54 -8.94
N ILE A 242 -8.02 7.47 -9.73
CA ILE A 242 -7.26 6.26 -9.38
C ILE A 242 -5.75 6.53 -9.46
N LEU A 243 -5.31 7.16 -10.57
CA LEU A 243 -3.89 7.47 -10.79
C LEU A 243 -3.34 8.44 -9.74
N ASN A 244 -4.13 9.42 -9.29
CA ASN A 244 -3.75 10.37 -8.23
C ASN A 244 -3.52 9.69 -6.87
N GLU A 245 -4.07 8.50 -6.64
CA GLU A 245 -3.78 7.71 -5.44
C GLU A 245 -2.48 6.88 -5.58
N GLY A 246 -1.76 7.01 -6.71
CA GLY A 246 -0.52 6.25 -6.98
C GLY A 246 -0.76 4.79 -7.31
N ILE A 247 -1.95 4.46 -7.84
CA ILE A 247 -2.34 3.12 -8.28
C ILE A 247 -2.25 3.07 -9.82
N SER A 248 -1.34 2.27 -10.32
CA SER A 248 -1.09 2.08 -11.76
C SER A 248 -0.85 0.60 -12.08
#